data_672ba083bc7b4b9001c53e0f900c08ab
#
_entry.id   672ba083bc7b4b9001c53e0f900c08ab
#
_cell.length_a   1.000
_cell.length_b   1.000
_cell.length_c   1.000
_cell.angle_alpha   90.00
_cell.angle_beta   90.00
_cell.angle_gamma   90.00
#
_symmetry.space_group_name_H-M   'P 1'
#
loop_
_entity.id
_entity.type
_entity.pdbx_description
1 polymer ?
#
loop_
_entity_poly.entity_id
_entity_poly.type
_entity_poly.pdbx_seq_one_letter_code
_entity_poly.pdbx_strand_id
1 'polypeptide(L)'
;MSERRIVVDPVTRIEGHLRVQAVLGDDGKIVDSMSTGTMWRGLEVILKGRDPRDAWAFVERICGVCTGIHALSAVRAVEDAIGIKIPKNANLIRNILNATLYIHDHIVHFYQLSALDWVDVVSALDADPRETAAIQQKISPRHPLAAVGYFRDVQNRVKKLVESGQLSIFNKGYWGHPAMKLPPAVNLLAVAHYLEVLDFQREVVRIHTILGGKNPHPNYLVGGVACPINVHDTGAQGTMVNEVTLNYMRQVAQHAIDVVANVYIPDIKAIASFYPDWFKYGKGLAGINMMSYGDFPEIANDYSDKSIQIPRGAILNGNLNEVFDVDTRDPEQVQEFVDHSWYKYPEADKGLHPWDGITDQHYELPPGSDGTETKFNWLAPDGKYSWIKSPRWRDHMMEVGPLARMVIGIGKIGRAHV
;
A
#
# COMPACT_ATOMS: atom_id res chain seq x y z
N MET A 1 -7.71 36.26 16.01
CA MET A 1 -6.78 35.25 16.54
C MET A 1 -6.07 34.64 15.32
N SER A 2 -4.76 34.56 15.32
CA SER A 2 -4.03 33.96 14.19
C SER A 2 -4.20 32.44 14.25
N GLU A 3 -4.89 31.87 13.28
CA GLU A 3 -4.94 30.42 13.13
C GLU A 3 -3.51 29.85 13.08
N ARG A 4 -3.18 28.96 14.00
CA ARG A 4 -1.90 28.27 13.99
C ARG A 4 -2.00 27.09 13.04
N ARG A 5 -1.36 27.19 11.88
CA ARG A 5 -1.30 26.11 10.88
C ARG A 5 0.00 25.33 10.99
N ILE A 6 -0.12 24.01 10.90
CA ILE A 6 1.00 23.09 10.71
C ILE A 6 0.88 22.53 9.29
N VAL A 7 1.97 22.59 8.53
CA VAL A 7 2.06 22.06 7.18
C VAL A 7 3.15 21.01 7.12
N VAL A 8 2.79 19.82 6.62
CA VAL A 8 3.72 18.75 6.30
C VAL A 8 3.71 18.58 4.79
N ASP A 9 4.78 19.03 4.12
CA ASP A 9 4.88 19.03 2.65
C ASP A 9 6.35 18.84 2.22
N PRO A 10 6.68 17.76 1.56
CA PRO A 10 5.85 16.57 1.33
C PRO A 10 5.70 15.69 2.59
N VAL A 11 4.64 14.91 2.64
CA VAL A 11 4.57 13.77 3.58
C VAL A 11 5.57 12.73 3.11
N THR A 12 6.48 12.33 3.98
CA THR A 12 7.54 11.35 3.67
C THR A 12 7.16 9.93 4.05
N ARG A 13 7.92 8.95 3.54
CA ARG A 13 7.72 7.52 3.80
C ARG A 13 6.34 7.00 3.39
N ILE A 14 5.84 7.56 2.31
CA ILE A 14 4.69 7.10 1.54
C ILE A 14 5.09 7.02 0.07
N GLU A 15 4.28 6.39 -0.75
CA GLU A 15 4.35 6.54 -2.20
C GLU A 15 3.38 7.62 -2.64
N GLY A 16 3.84 8.49 -3.56
CA GLY A 16 3.06 9.57 -4.14
C GLY A 16 3.32 10.94 -3.52
N HIS A 17 2.61 11.93 -4.01
CA HIS A 17 2.80 13.35 -3.66
C HIS A 17 1.64 13.82 -2.77
N LEU A 18 1.87 13.77 -1.47
CA LEU A 18 0.88 14.14 -0.45
C LEU A 18 1.39 15.31 0.38
N ARG A 19 0.48 16.24 0.63
CA ARG A 19 0.63 17.26 1.66
C ARG A 19 -0.51 17.16 2.66
N VAL A 20 -0.20 17.39 3.93
CA VAL A 20 -1.20 17.50 4.98
C VAL A 20 -1.06 18.85 5.66
N GLN A 21 -2.17 19.53 5.86
CA GLN A 21 -2.27 20.73 6.68
C GLN A 21 -3.20 20.46 7.87
N ALA A 22 -2.82 20.97 9.03
CA ALA A 22 -3.65 20.94 10.23
C ALA A 22 -3.81 22.34 10.80
N VAL A 23 -5.02 22.68 11.22
CA VAL A 23 -5.33 23.91 11.94
C VAL A 23 -5.45 23.56 13.41
N LEU A 24 -4.69 24.27 14.24
CA LEU A 24 -4.74 24.08 15.68
C LEU A 24 -5.66 25.13 16.33
N GLY A 25 -6.52 24.66 17.24
CA GLY A 25 -7.25 25.48 18.17
C GLY A 25 -6.35 26.02 19.29
N ASP A 26 -6.90 26.91 20.11
CA ASP A 26 -6.20 27.53 21.23
C ASP A 26 -5.75 26.51 22.29
N ASP A 27 -6.41 25.37 22.39
CA ASP A 27 -6.05 24.24 23.27
C ASP A 27 -4.97 23.32 22.69
N GLY A 28 -4.43 23.64 21.51
CA GLY A 28 -3.42 22.87 20.81
C GLY A 28 -3.92 21.61 20.12
N LYS A 29 -5.24 21.38 20.09
CA LYS A 29 -5.83 20.26 19.35
C LYS A 29 -6.09 20.63 17.90
N ILE A 30 -6.09 19.62 17.03
CA ILE A 30 -6.47 19.78 15.62
C ILE A 30 -7.97 20.01 15.56
N VAL A 31 -8.37 21.15 14.99
CA VAL A 31 -9.78 21.53 14.78
C VAL A 31 -10.20 21.39 13.32
N ASP A 32 -9.25 21.41 12.39
CA ASP A 32 -9.48 21.20 10.96
C ASP A 32 -8.23 20.64 10.30
N SER A 33 -8.39 19.89 9.19
CA SER A 33 -7.29 19.32 8.44
C SER A 33 -7.63 19.15 6.96
N MET A 34 -6.61 19.27 6.11
CA MET A 34 -6.71 19.10 4.67
C MET A 34 -5.63 18.15 4.18
N SER A 35 -6.03 17.19 3.34
CA SER A 35 -5.13 16.24 2.68
C SER A 35 -5.12 16.52 1.19
N THR A 36 -3.95 16.87 0.65
CA THR A 36 -3.79 17.34 -0.72
C THR A 36 -2.93 16.38 -1.54
N GLY A 37 -3.49 15.81 -2.60
CA GLY A 37 -2.69 15.25 -3.70
C GLY A 37 -2.15 16.40 -4.53
N THR A 38 -0.82 16.59 -4.53
CA THR A 38 -0.18 17.78 -5.11
C THR A 38 0.28 17.59 -6.54
N MET A 39 0.15 16.37 -7.11
CA MET A 39 0.61 16.07 -8.45
C MET A 39 -0.51 15.51 -9.33
N TRP A 40 -0.54 16.01 -10.57
CA TRP A 40 -1.35 15.49 -11.66
C TRP A 40 -0.45 15.23 -12.88
N ARG A 41 -0.57 14.03 -13.46
CA ARG A 41 0.23 13.62 -14.63
C ARG A 41 -0.58 13.46 -15.92
N GLY A 42 -1.87 13.69 -15.88
CA GLY A 42 -2.75 13.70 -17.05
C GLY A 42 -2.96 12.35 -17.73
N LEU A 43 -2.87 11.25 -16.99
CA LEU A 43 -3.02 9.91 -17.57
C LEU A 43 -4.39 9.71 -18.21
N GLU A 44 -5.44 10.28 -17.65
CA GLU A 44 -6.80 10.28 -18.18
C GLU A 44 -6.85 10.95 -19.57
N VAL A 45 -6.10 12.04 -19.74
CA VAL A 45 -6.00 12.76 -21.03
C VAL A 45 -5.14 11.98 -22.01
N ILE A 46 -4.03 11.39 -21.54
CA ILE A 46 -3.13 10.59 -22.36
C ILE A 46 -3.86 9.39 -22.97
N LEU A 47 -4.81 8.79 -22.24
CA LEU A 47 -5.56 7.61 -22.69
C LEU A 47 -6.67 7.94 -23.71
N LYS A 48 -7.13 9.19 -23.77
CA LYS A 48 -8.16 9.59 -24.74
C LYS A 48 -7.70 9.32 -26.19
N GLY A 49 -8.53 8.56 -26.94
CA GLY A 49 -8.25 8.21 -28.34
C GLY A 49 -7.22 7.11 -28.57
N ARG A 50 -6.68 6.49 -27.49
CA ARG A 50 -5.79 5.34 -27.62
C ARG A 50 -6.55 4.02 -27.65
N ASP A 51 -5.90 3.00 -28.16
CA ASP A 51 -6.44 1.63 -28.08
C ASP A 51 -6.56 1.21 -26.61
N PRO A 52 -7.75 0.84 -26.13
CA PRO A 52 -7.93 0.45 -24.74
C PRO A 52 -7.11 -0.77 -24.34
N ARG A 53 -6.71 -1.63 -25.30
CA ARG A 53 -5.84 -2.79 -25.04
C ARG A 53 -4.44 -2.39 -24.58
N ASP A 54 -4.00 -1.16 -24.85
CA ASP A 54 -2.70 -0.64 -24.44
C ASP A 54 -2.78 0.15 -23.11
N ALA A 55 -3.98 0.42 -22.59
CA ALA A 55 -4.19 1.22 -21.39
C ALA A 55 -3.36 0.74 -20.20
N TRP A 56 -3.25 -0.58 -20.00
CA TRP A 56 -2.49 -1.18 -18.90
C TRP A 56 -1.02 -0.71 -18.89
N ALA A 57 -0.40 -0.59 -20.06
CA ALA A 57 1.00 -0.20 -20.17
C ALA A 57 1.25 1.25 -19.75
N PHE A 58 0.27 2.14 -19.98
CA PHE A 58 0.35 3.53 -19.54
C PHE A 58 0.06 3.68 -18.04
N VAL A 59 -1.06 3.13 -17.57
CA VAL A 59 -1.48 3.31 -16.18
C VAL A 59 -0.61 2.55 -15.19
N GLU A 60 0.06 1.49 -15.62
CA GLU A 60 1.02 0.80 -14.78
C GLU A 60 2.14 1.72 -14.28
N ARG A 61 2.51 2.75 -15.07
CA ARG A 61 3.52 3.75 -14.71
C ARG A 61 3.03 4.80 -13.70
N ILE A 62 1.80 4.65 -13.20
CA ILE A 62 1.33 5.44 -12.05
C ILE A 62 2.24 5.16 -10.86
N CYS A 63 2.54 3.90 -10.59
CA CYS A 63 3.32 3.51 -9.44
C CYS A 63 4.23 2.29 -9.73
N GLY A 64 5.53 2.43 -9.41
CA GLY A 64 6.48 1.31 -9.48
C GLY A 64 6.62 0.57 -8.15
N VAL A 65 6.18 1.15 -7.04
CA VAL A 65 6.16 0.52 -5.71
C VAL A 65 4.99 -0.47 -5.63
N CYS A 66 3.76 -0.03 -5.91
CA CYS A 66 2.59 -0.91 -6.03
C CYS A 66 2.53 -1.52 -7.44
N THR A 67 3.60 -2.13 -7.86
CA THR A 67 3.85 -2.56 -9.23
C THR A 67 2.79 -3.53 -9.74
N GLY A 68 2.31 -3.32 -10.96
CA GLY A 68 1.34 -4.21 -11.61
C GLY A 68 -0.12 -3.98 -11.23
N ILE A 69 -0.44 -3.38 -10.07
CA ILE A 69 -1.85 -3.27 -9.64
C ILE A 69 -2.69 -2.38 -10.55
N HIS A 70 -2.13 -1.28 -11.05
CA HIS A 70 -2.82 -0.41 -11.99
C HIS A 70 -3.01 -1.10 -13.35
N ALA A 71 -2.03 -1.89 -13.80
CA ALA A 71 -2.17 -2.71 -15.01
C ALA A 71 -3.25 -3.77 -14.85
N LEU A 72 -3.27 -4.48 -13.70
CA LEU A 72 -4.32 -5.46 -13.40
C LEU A 72 -5.71 -4.82 -13.42
N SER A 73 -5.86 -3.64 -12.81
CA SER A 73 -7.12 -2.90 -12.83
C SER A 73 -7.53 -2.51 -14.26
N ALA A 74 -6.59 -2.04 -15.06
CA ALA A 74 -6.86 -1.64 -16.45
C ALA A 74 -7.29 -2.82 -17.32
N VAL A 75 -6.60 -3.96 -17.28
CA VAL A 75 -6.99 -5.12 -18.07
C VAL A 75 -8.36 -5.66 -17.65
N ARG A 76 -8.66 -5.70 -16.33
CA ARG A 76 -9.97 -6.08 -15.81
C ARG A 76 -11.08 -5.14 -16.30
N ALA A 77 -10.84 -3.82 -16.27
CA ALA A 77 -11.80 -2.82 -16.74
C ALA A 77 -12.11 -2.97 -18.24
N VAL A 78 -11.07 -3.16 -19.06
CA VAL A 78 -11.23 -3.36 -20.52
C VAL A 78 -11.95 -4.68 -20.82
N GLU A 79 -11.58 -5.76 -20.15
CA GLU A 79 -12.20 -7.08 -20.30
C GLU A 79 -13.68 -7.07 -19.91
N ASP A 80 -14.01 -6.34 -18.84
CA ASP A 80 -15.41 -6.14 -18.42
C ASP A 80 -16.20 -5.36 -19.49
N ALA A 81 -15.64 -4.27 -20.01
CA ALA A 81 -16.28 -3.43 -21.00
C ALA A 81 -16.59 -4.17 -22.32
N ILE A 82 -15.72 -5.12 -22.72
CA ILE A 82 -15.90 -5.88 -23.98
C ILE A 82 -16.43 -7.30 -23.74
N GLY A 83 -16.73 -7.67 -22.51
CA GLY A 83 -17.34 -8.96 -22.15
C GLY A 83 -16.43 -10.18 -22.35
N ILE A 84 -15.10 -10.02 -22.30
CA ILE A 84 -14.15 -11.14 -22.47
C ILE A 84 -14.00 -11.93 -21.18
N LYS A 85 -14.00 -13.27 -21.30
CA LYS A 85 -13.60 -14.20 -20.26
C LYS A 85 -12.20 -14.72 -20.54
N ILE A 86 -11.30 -14.54 -19.58
CA ILE A 86 -9.92 -15.03 -19.71
C ILE A 86 -9.80 -16.51 -19.34
N PRO A 87 -8.80 -17.24 -19.87
CA PRO A 87 -8.51 -18.61 -19.47
C PRO A 87 -8.21 -18.76 -17.97
N LYS A 88 -8.58 -19.90 -17.38
CA LYS A 88 -8.37 -20.18 -15.96
C LYS A 88 -6.91 -19.97 -15.52
N ASN A 89 -5.96 -20.50 -16.31
CA ASN A 89 -4.53 -20.35 -15.97
C ASN A 89 -4.06 -18.91 -16.01
N ALA A 90 -4.58 -18.09 -16.92
CA ALA A 90 -4.29 -16.65 -16.95
C ALA A 90 -4.78 -15.96 -15.68
N ASN A 91 -6.00 -16.28 -15.22
CA ASN A 91 -6.52 -15.76 -13.97
C ASN A 91 -5.69 -16.19 -12.76
N LEU A 92 -5.26 -17.45 -12.69
CA LEU A 92 -4.39 -17.94 -11.61
C LEU A 92 -3.03 -17.23 -11.61
N ILE A 93 -2.42 -17.02 -12.79
CA ILE A 93 -1.16 -16.28 -12.90
C ILE A 93 -1.32 -14.83 -12.41
N ARG A 94 -2.40 -14.16 -12.81
CA ARG A 94 -2.71 -12.80 -12.31
C ARG A 94 -2.88 -12.76 -10.79
N ASN A 95 -3.56 -13.77 -10.23
CA ASN A 95 -3.71 -13.88 -8.77
C ASN A 95 -2.36 -14.12 -8.08
N ILE A 96 -1.46 -14.91 -8.67
CA ILE A 96 -0.10 -15.11 -8.12
C ILE A 96 0.71 -13.81 -8.19
N LEU A 97 0.67 -13.08 -9.32
CA LEU A 97 1.31 -11.76 -9.42
C LEU A 97 0.79 -10.80 -8.35
N ASN A 98 -0.52 -10.71 -8.19
CA ASN A 98 -1.15 -9.85 -7.19
C ASN A 98 -0.83 -10.30 -5.74
N ALA A 99 -0.83 -11.60 -5.47
CA ALA A 99 -0.46 -12.14 -4.15
C ALA A 99 1.01 -11.87 -3.81
N THR A 100 1.89 -11.96 -4.80
CA THR A 100 3.31 -11.62 -4.65
C THR A 100 3.48 -10.15 -4.27
N LEU A 101 2.78 -9.25 -4.95
CA LEU A 101 2.74 -7.83 -4.61
C LEU A 101 2.19 -7.63 -3.20
N TYR A 102 1.09 -8.29 -2.86
CA TYR A 102 0.44 -8.17 -1.56
C TYR A 102 1.40 -8.49 -0.40
N ILE A 103 2.13 -9.61 -0.50
CA ILE A 103 3.12 -10.00 0.52
C ILE A 103 4.28 -9.00 0.55
N HIS A 104 4.83 -8.66 -0.61
CA HIS A 104 5.92 -7.71 -0.74
C HIS A 104 5.57 -6.36 -0.10
N ASP A 105 4.43 -5.80 -0.45
CA ASP A 105 4.05 -4.46 -0.02
C ASP A 105 3.75 -4.37 1.48
N HIS A 106 3.14 -5.39 2.07
CA HIS A 106 2.95 -5.42 3.52
C HIS A 106 4.28 -5.37 4.28
N ILE A 107 5.25 -6.16 3.83
CA ILE A 107 6.55 -6.26 4.49
C ILE A 107 7.38 -4.99 4.26
N VAL A 108 7.45 -4.52 3.02
CA VAL A 108 8.18 -3.28 2.66
C VAL A 108 7.56 -2.07 3.36
N HIS A 109 6.23 -1.98 3.43
CA HIS A 109 5.58 -0.88 4.13
C HIS A 109 5.98 -0.82 5.61
N PHE A 110 5.98 -1.96 6.28
CA PHE A 110 6.37 -2.00 7.70
C PHE A 110 7.84 -1.64 7.91
N TYR A 111 8.76 -2.32 7.20
CA TYR A 111 10.20 -2.13 7.46
C TYR A 111 10.77 -0.86 6.82
N GLN A 112 10.55 -0.64 5.52
CA GLN A 112 11.19 0.45 4.80
C GLN A 112 10.44 1.78 4.90
N LEU A 113 9.12 1.77 5.12
CA LEU A 113 8.34 2.99 5.21
C LEU A 113 8.01 3.39 6.66
N SER A 114 7.68 2.43 7.53
CA SER A 114 7.17 2.73 8.87
C SER A 114 8.18 2.53 10.00
N ALA A 115 9.12 1.57 9.88
CA ALA A 115 9.97 1.17 11.01
C ALA A 115 10.80 2.32 11.59
N LEU A 116 11.27 3.25 10.77
CA LEU A 116 12.08 4.39 11.20
C LEU A 116 11.32 5.41 12.06
N ASP A 117 10.00 5.27 12.19
CA ASP A 117 9.21 6.05 13.16
C ASP A 117 9.39 5.53 14.60
N TRP A 118 9.79 4.29 14.76
CA TRP A 118 9.89 3.62 16.06
C TRP A 118 11.30 3.16 16.39
N VAL A 119 12.14 2.90 15.39
CA VAL A 119 13.48 2.31 15.50
C VAL A 119 14.53 3.42 15.45
N ASP A 120 15.33 3.51 16.50
CA ASP A 120 16.52 4.36 16.55
C ASP A 120 17.74 3.55 16.12
N VAL A 121 18.17 3.76 14.87
CA VAL A 121 19.28 3.01 14.27
C VAL A 121 20.59 3.24 15.01
N VAL A 122 20.84 4.46 15.47
CA VAL A 122 22.08 4.81 16.19
C VAL A 122 22.13 4.16 17.57
N SER A 123 21.00 4.08 18.27
CA SER A 123 20.88 3.42 19.56
C SER A 123 21.23 1.91 19.51
N ALA A 124 21.16 1.29 18.34
CA ALA A 124 21.61 -0.10 18.17
C ALA A 124 23.10 -0.31 18.49
N LEU A 125 23.92 0.74 18.48
CA LEU A 125 25.33 0.67 18.86
C LEU A 125 25.55 0.44 20.37
N ASP A 126 24.57 0.82 21.20
CA ASP A 126 24.62 0.66 22.64
C ASP A 126 24.10 -0.72 23.11
N ALA A 127 23.62 -1.55 22.17
CA ALA A 127 23.05 -2.85 22.45
C ALA A 127 24.12 -3.89 22.84
N ASP A 128 23.78 -4.78 23.77
CA ASP A 128 24.51 -6.06 23.91
C ASP A 128 23.93 -7.09 22.90
N PRO A 129 24.74 -7.56 21.93
CA PRO A 129 24.30 -8.57 20.97
C PRO A 129 23.81 -9.88 21.60
N ARG A 130 24.20 -10.18 22.84
CA ARG A 130 23.71 -11.36 23.58
C ARG A 130 22.27 -11.15 24.04
N GLU A 131 21.96 -9.97 24.53
CA GLU A 131 20.59 -9.58 24.90
C GLU A 131 19.69 -9.61 23.66
N THR A 132 20.14 -9.04 22.54
CA THR A 132 19.42 -9.08 21.27
C THR A 132 19.14 -10.50 20.82
N ALA A 133 20.14 -11.40 20.88
CA ALA A 133 19.96 -12.81 20.54
C ALA A 133 18.94 -13.51 21.47
N ALA A 134 18.96 -13.20 22.75
CA ALA A 134 17.98 -13.74 23.72
C ALA A 134 16.55 -13.26 23.44
N ILE A 135 16.37 -11.99 23.06
CA ILE A 135 15.08 -11.44 22.65
C ILE A 135 14.59 -12.15 21.38
N GLN A 136 15.44 -12.28 20.36
CA GLN A 136 15.13 -13.01 19.12
C GLN A 136 14.64 -14.44 19.43
N GLN A 137 15.39 -15.15 20.26
CA GLN A 137 15.04 -16.53 20.63
C GLN A 137 13.70 -16.62 21.34
N LYS A 138 13.34 -15.59 22.12
CA LYS A 138 12.07 -15.53 22.85
C LYS A 138 10.89 -15.24 21.94
N ILE A 139 11.01 -14.28 21.00
CA ILE A 139 9.89 -13.84 20.17
C ILE A 139 9.74 -14.69 18.90
N SER A 140 10.84 -15.29 18.43
CA SER A 140 10.88 -16.10 17.22
C SER A 140 11.92 -17.22 17.28
N PRO A 141 11.66 -18.28 18.05
CA PRO A 141 12.63 -19.36 18.28
C PRO A 141 12.98 -20.18 17.02
N ARG A 142 12.19 -20.08 15.98
CA ARG A 142 12.41 -20.80 14.71
C ARG A 142 13.22 -19.98 13.69
N HIS A 143 13.50 -18.73 13.99
CA HIS A 143 14.23 -17.89 13.04
C HIS A 143 15.71 -18.31 13.00
N PRO A 144 16.29 -18.57 11.81
CA PRO A 144 17.63 -19.13 11.70
C PRO A 144 18.75 -18.12 12.03
N LEU A 145 18.50 -16.81 11.84
CA LEU A 145 19.48 -15.75 12.08
C LEU A 145 19.40 -15.18 13.51
N ALA A 146 19.63 -16.04 14.51
CA ALA A 146 19.51 -15.69 15.93
C ALA A 146 20.85 -15.73 16.70
N ALA A 147 21.97 -15.91 16.02
CA ALA A 147 23.27 -16.02 16.65
C ALA A 147 23.83 -14.67 17.14
N VAL A 148 24.51 -14.64 18.29
CA VAL A 148 25.17 -13.45 18.83
C VAL A 148 26.15 -12.83 17.83
N GLY A 149 26.88 -13.68 17.07
CA GLY A 149 27.79 -13.23 16.00
C GLY A 149 27.09 -12.44 14.91
N TYR A 150 25.93 -12.89 14.47
CA TYR A 150 25.11 -12.19 13.47
C TYR A 150 24.76 -10.77 13.94
N PHE A 151 24.24 -10.60 15.16
CA PHE A 151 23.90 -9.28 15.68
C PHE A 151 25.13 -8.38 15.87
N ARG A 152 26.28 -8.95 16.23
CA ARG A 152 27.54 -8.20 16.29
C ARG A 152 27.97 -7.70 14.89
N ASP A 153 27.79 -8.51 13.86
CA ASP A 153 28.11 -8.12 12.50
C ASP A 153 27.19 -7.01 12.00
N VAL A 154 25.89 -7.09 12.31
CA VAL A 154 24.92 -5.99 12.04
C VAL A 154 25.33 -4.72 12.78
N GLN A 155 25.67 -4.80 14.06
CA GLN A 155 26.12 -3.66 14.86
C GLN A 155 27.39 -3.02 14.26
N ASN A 156 28.33 -3.81 13.78
CA ASN A 156 29.53 -3.34 13.11
C ASN A 156 29.22 -2.63 11.77
N ARG A 157 28.21 -3.09 11.03
CA ARG A 157 27.73 -2.39 9.82
C ARG A 157 27.11 -1.04 10.16
N VAL A 158 26.30 -0.96 11.21
CA VAL A 158 25.72 0.30 11.71
C VAL A 158 26.83 1.26 12.15
N LYS A 159 27.84 0.77 12.88
CA LYS A 159 28.98 1.56 13.30
C LYS A 159 29.72 2.20 12.11
N LYS A 160 30.02 1.42 11.07
CA LYS A 160 30.63 1.95 9.85
C LYS A 160 29.78 3.00 9.15
N LEU A 161 28.45 2.83 9.14
CA LEU A 161 27.53 3.80 8.57
C LEU A 161 27.56 5.12 9.38
N VAL A 162 27.56 5.05 10.71
CA VAL A 162 27.65 6.23 11.59
C VAL A 162 28.98 6.95 11.39
N GLU A 163 30.09 6.22 11.39
CA GLU A 163 31.43 6.76 11.19
C GLU A 163 31.62 7.39 9.80
N SER A 164 30.91 6.95 8.79
CA SER A 164 30.95 7.56 7.46
C SER A 164 30.25 8.92 7.36
N GLY A 165 29.47 9.30 8.36
CA GLY A 165 28.65 10.53 8.34
C GLY A 165 27.44 10.48 7.37
N GLN A 166 27.18 9.35 6.72
CA GLN A 166 26.13 9.19 5.71
C GLN A 166 24.84 8.57 6.28
N LEU A 167 24.43 9.01 7.49
CA LEU A 167 23.23 8.48 8.14
C LEU A 167 21.94 8.83 7.39
N SER A 168 21.86 10.02 6.77
CA SER A 168 20.69 10.46 6.02
C SER A 168 19.38 10.17 6.78
N ILE A 169 18.47 9.40 6.18
CA ILE A 169 17.18 9.04 6.76
C ILE A 169 17.27 8.18 8.03
N PHE A 170 18.42 7.57 8.32
CA PHE A 170 18.65 6.77 9.53
C PHE A 170 19.06 7.65 10.73
N ASN A 171 19.20 8.94 10.54
CA ASN A 171 19.50 9.87 11.61
C ASN A 171 18.24 10.12 12.45
N LYS A 172 18.32 9.87 13.77
CA LYS A 172 17.24 10.16 14.72
C LYS A 172 16.76 11.62 14.64
N GLY A 173 17.65 12.53 14.30
CA GLY A 173 17.33 13.96 14.12
C GLY A 173 16.36 14.27 12.99
N TYR A 174 16.12 13.34 12.07
CA TYR A 174 15.18 13.56 10.98
C TYR A 174 13.74 13.77 11.50
N TRP A 175 13.31 12.96 12.45
CA TRP A 175 12.02 13.15 13.15
C TRP A 175 12.21 13.72 14.57
N GLY A 176 13.32 13.44 15.21
CA GLY A 176 13.68 13.91 16.54
C GLY A 176 12.64 13.61 17.63
N HIS A 177 11.81 12.56 17.40
CA HIS A 177 10.62 12.37 18.22
C HIS A 177 10.96 11.80 19.59
N PRO A 178 10.60 12.51 20.69
CA PRO A 178 10.90 12.05 22.05
C PRO A 178 10.12 10.78 22.44
N ALA A 179 9.17 10.35 21.62
CA ALA A 179 8.35 9.17 21.88
C ALA A 179 8.99 7.84 21.46
N MET A 180 10.19 7.84 20.85
CA MET A 180 10.91 6.60 20.57
C MET A 180 11.29 5.91 21.89
N LYS A 181 10.79 4.70 22.13
CA LYS A 181 10.87 3.98 23.43
C LYS A 181 11.60 2.65 23.36
N LEU A 182 12.02 2.19 22.16
CA LEU A 182 12.66 0.89 22.04
C LEU A 182 14.03 0.87 22.74
N PRO A 183 14.31 -0.14 23.58
CA PRO A 183 15.64 -0.33 24.16
C PRO A 183 16.67 -0.64 23.06
N PRO A 184 17.98 -0.37 23.31
CA PRO A 184 19.04 -0.63 22.33
C PRO A 184 19.03 -2.04 21.74
N ALA A 185 18.81 -3.07 22.55
CA ALA A 185 18.78 -4.44 22.09
C ALA A 185 17.61 -4.73 21.10
N VAL A 186 16.45 -4.08 21.30
CA VAL A 186 15.31 -4.18 20.37
C VAL A 186 15.56 -3.34 19.12
N ASN A 187 16.23 -2.18 19.24
CA ASN A 187 16.64 -1.41 18.08
C ASN A 187 17.62 -2.20 17.20
N LEU A 188 18.60 -2.88 17.79
CA LEU A 188 19.52 -3.74 17.05
C LEU A 188 18.81 -4.89 16.35
N LEU A 189 17.84 -5.52 17.01
CA LEU A 189 17.00 -6.57 16.41
C LEU A 189 16.23 -6.03 15.20
N ALA A 190 15.54 -4.91 15.36
CA ALA A 190 14.75 -4.31 14.30
C ALA A 190 15.61 -3.88 13.09
N VAL A 191 16.83 -3.36 13.33
CA VAL A 191 17.79 -3.04 12.27
C VAL A 191 18.26 -4.31 11.55
N ALA A 192 18.50 -5.40 12.28
CA ALA A 192 18.89 -6.68 11.67
C ALA A 192 17.79 -7.19 10.71
N HIS A 193 16.55 -7.19 11.17
CA HIS A 193 15.41 -7.60 10.35
C HIS A 193 15.12 -6.63 9.19
N TYR A 194 15.32 -5.33 9.38
CA TYR A 194 15.27 -4.36 8.27
C TYR A 194 16.23 -4.73 7.14
N LEU A 195 17.47 -5.11 7.47
CA LEU A 195 18.47 -5.50 6.47
C LEU A 195 18.12 -6.85 5.82
N GLU A 196 17.61 -7.80 6.58
CA GLU A 196 17.16 -9.10 6.07
C GLU A 196 16.00 -8.93 5.07
N VAL A 197 15.06 -8.08 5.38
CA VAL A 197 13.92 -7.80 4.50
C VAL A 197 14.34 -7.09 3.20
N LEU A 198 15.43 -6.32 3.19
CA LEU A 198 16.00 -5.80 1.94
C LEU A 198 16.44 -6.91 0.98
N ASP A 199 16.94 -8.02 1.49
CA ASP A 199 17.29 -9.18 0.66
C ASP A 199 16.03 -9.99 0.28
N PHE A 200 15.12 -10.20 1.21
CA PHE A 200 13.85 -10.89 0.98
C PHE A 200 13.02 -10.24 -0.13
N GLN A 201 12.88 -8.91 -0.13
CA GLN A 201 12.11 -8.22 -1.17
C GLN A 201 12.65 -8.48 -2.59
N ARG A 202 13.97 -8.61 -2.74
CA ARG A 202 14.61 -8.93 -4.02
C ARG A 202 14.35 -10.36 -4.47
N GLU A 203 14.14 -11.26 -3.54
CA GLU A 203 13.82 -12.66 -3.82
C GLU A 203 12.35 -12.83 -4.21
N VAL A 204 11.42 -12.31 -3.43
CA VAL A 204 9.99 -12.53 -3.65
C VAL A 204 9.52 -11.97 -5.01
N VAL A 205 10.05 -10.84 -5.44
CA VAL A 205 9.69 -10.22 -6.74
C VAL A 205 10.21 -10.98 -7.96
N ARG A 206 11.06 -12.00 -7.79
CA ARG A 206 11.44 -12.90 -8.89
C ARG A 206 10.25 -13.64 -9.49
N ILE A 207 9.20 -13.86 -8.69
CA ILE A 207 7.93 -14.40 -9.19
C ILE A 207 7.33 -13.47 -10.26
N HIS A 208 7.37 -12.14 -10.04
CA HIS A 208 6.96 -11.16 -11.06
C HIS A 208 7.80 -11.28 -12.34
N THR A 209 9.11 -11.50 -12.21
CA THR A 209 10.01 -11.65 -13.36
C THR A 209 9.72 -12.92 -14.14
N ILE A 210 9.43 -14.04 -13.47
CA ILE A 210 9.10 -15.32 -14.12
C ILE A 210 7.76 -15.20 -14.87
N LEU A 211 6.74 -14.66 -14.20
CA LEU A 211 5.36 -14.66 -14.73
C LEU A 211 5.05 -13.43 -15.60
N GLY A 212 5.68 -12.30 -15.32
CA GLY A 212 5.43 -11.02 -15.99
C GLY A 212 6.62 -10.47 -16.78
N GLY A 213 7.75 -11.20 -16.82
CA GLY A 213 8.95 -10.85 -17.60
C GLY A 213 9.87 -9.82 -16.95
N LYS A 214 9.43 -9.09 -15.94
CA LYS A 214 10.23 -8.07 -15.23
C LYS A 214 9.60 -7.66 -13.90
N ASN A 215 10.39 -6.99 -13.06
CA ASN A 215 9.96 -6.22 -11.91
C ASN A 215 10.89 -4.99 -11.77
N PRO A 216 10.36 -3.77 -11.57
CA PRO A 216 8.94 -3.40 -11.53
C PRO A 216 8.25 -3.46 -12.91
N HIS A 217 6.95 -3.30 -12.87
CA HIS A 217 6.07 -3.24 -14.05
C HIS A 217 6.01 -4.55 -14.86
N PRO A 218 5.53 -5.66 -14.25
CA PRO A 218 5.33 -6.92 -14.95
C PRO A 218 4.30 -6.75 -16.08
N ASN A 219 4.51 -7.44 -17.19
CA ASN A 219 3.63 -7.31 -18.34
C ASN A 219 2.26 -7.96 -18.09
N TYR A 220 1.23 -7.26 -18.52
CA TYR A 220 -0.16 -7.74 -18.56
C TYR A 220 -0.65 -7.79 -20.01
N LEU A 221 -1.74 -8.48 -20.25
CA LEU A 221 -2.35 -8.60 -21.56
C LEU A 221 -3.86 -8.70 -21.41
N VAL A 222 -4.60 -7.87 -22.14
CA VAL A 222 -6.06 -7.99 -22.24
C VAL A 222 -6.42 -9.34 -22.85
N GLY A 223 -7.29 -10.08 -22.20
CA GLY A 223 -7.70 -11.44 -22.62
C GLY A 223 -6.82 -12.57 -22.08
N GLY A 224 -5.76 -12.26 -21.29
CA GLY A 224 -4.89 -13.32 -20.78
C GLY A 224 -3.68 -12.81 -20.00
N VAL A 225 -2.55 -13.47 -20.22
CA VAL A 225 -1.23 -13.12 -19.69
C VAL A 225 -0.15 -13.31 -20.76
N ALA A 226 0.88 -12.50 -20.70
CA ALA A 226 2.05 -12.62 -21.60
C ALA A 226 3.07 -13.65 -21.07
N CYS A 227 2.58 -14.82 -20.65
CA CYS A 227 3.41 -15.86 -20.04
C CYS A 227 3.11 -17.22 -20.67
N PRO A 228 3.99 -17.76 -21.53
CA PRO A 228 3.82 -19.07 -22.07
C PRO A 228 3.99 -20.15 -21.00
N ILE A 229 3.11 -21.16 -21.01
CA ILE A 229 3.10 -22.28 -20.08
C ILE A 229 3.43 -23.55 -20.83
N ASN A 230 4.53 -24.22 -20.47
CA ASN A 230 4.84 -25.56 -20.92
C ASN A 230 5.52 -26.34 -19.78
N VAL A 231 4.73 -27.09 -19.04
CA VAL A 231 5.21 -27.80 -17.83
C VAL A 231 6.30 -28.81 -18.14
N HIS A 232 6.32 -29.36 -19.33
CA HIS A 232 7.27 -30.38 -19.76
C HIS A 232 8.54 -29.81 -20.45
N ASP A 233 8.59 -28.49 -20.64
CA ASP A 233 9.77 -27.87 -21.25
C ASP A 233 10.90 -27.77 -20.23
N THR A 234 12.01 -28.46 -20.51
CA THR A 234 13.24 -28.40 -19.72
C THR A 234 14.23 -27.38 -20.29
N GLY A 235 13.83 -26.64 -21.32
CA GLY A 235 14.70 -25.70 -22.03
C GLY A 235 15.15 -24.52 -21.16
N ALA A 236 16.38 -24.08 -21.42
CA ALA A 236 17.07 -23.03 -20.66
C ALA A 236 16.51 -21.60 -20.87
N GLN A 237 15.38 -21.43 -21.52
CA GLN A 237 14.91 -20.09 -21.93
C GLN A 237 14.24 -19.27 -20.82
N GLY A 238 14.13 -19.79 -19.59
CA GLY A 238 13.79 -19.03 -18.36
C GLY A 238 12.48 -18.22 -18.34
N THR A 239 11.82 -18.06 -19.47
CA THR A 239 10.61 -17.24 -19.65
C THR A 239 9.31 -18.05 -19.65
N MET A 240 9.43 -19.37 -19.61
CA MET A 240 8.27 -20.25 -19.59
C MET A 240 7.98 -20.76 -18.19
N VAL A 241 6.69 -20.92 -17.86
CA VAL A 241 6.28 -21.67 -16.68
C VAL A 241 6.46 -23.16 -16.97
N ASN A 242 7.45 -23.75 -16.37
CA ASN A 242 7.76 -25.18 -16.43
C ASN A 242 7.92 -25.74 -15.00
N GLU A 243 8.18 -27.03 -14.88
CA GLU A 243 8.32 -27.69 -13.57
C GLU A 243 9.45 -27.10 -12.71
N VAL A 244 10.56 -26.68 -13.32
CA VAL A 244 11.69 -26.07 -12.61
C VAL A 244 11.30 -24.73 -12.02
N THR A 245 10.70 -23.86 -12.83
CA THR A 245 10.26 -22.53 -12.37
C THR A 245 9.10 -22.62 -11.39
N LEU A 246 8.19 -23.59 -11.53
CA LEU A 246 7.12 -23.85 -10.55
C LEU A 246 7.70 -24.27 -9.19
N ASN A 247 8.68 -25.17 -9.19
CA ASN A 247 9.33 -25.58 -7.95
C ASN A 247 10.10 -24.45 -7.28
N TYR A 248 10.78 -23.62 -8.08
CA TYR A 248 11.45 -22.41 -7.57
C TYR A 248 10.43 -21.44 -6.94
N MET A 249 9.30 -21.15 -7.61
CA MET A 249 8.25 -20.29 -7.06
C MET A 249 7.65 -20.85 -5.77
N ARG A 250 7.50 -22.18 -5.65
CA ARG A 250 7.07 -22.82 -4.38
C ARG A 250 8.07 -22.58 -3.25
N GLN A 251 9.37 -22.69 -3.53
CA GLN A 251 10.41 -22.41 -2.53
C GLN A 251 10.38 -20.94 -2.08
N VAL A 252 10.25 -20.01 -3.02
CA VAL A 252 10.12 -18.58 -2.69
C VAL A 252 8.85 -18.30 -1.87
N ALA A 253 7.72 -18.91 -2.22
CA ALA A 253 6.49 -18.78 -1.47
C ALA A 253 6.60 -19.38 -0.04
N GLN A 254 7.29 -20.53 0.11
CA GLN A 254 7.55 -21.09 1.44
C GLN A 254 8.46 -20.17 2.28
N HIS A 255 9.51 -19.62 1.68
CA HIS A 255 10.35 -18.64 2.36
C HIS A 255 9.56 -17.40 2.77
N ALA A 256 8.65 -16.93 1.92
CA ALA A 256 7.76 -15.83 2.27
C ALA A 256 6.87 -16.14 3.48
N ILE A 257 6.32 -17.35 3.56
CA ILE A 257 5.57 -17.82 4.75
C ILE A 257 6.45 -17.79 5.99
N ASP A 258 7.68 -18.26 5.88
CA ASP A 258 8.64 -18.31 7.00
C ASP A 258 9.02 -16.90 7.47
N VAL A 259 9.27 -15.97 6.57
CA VAL A 259 9.55 -14.55 6.91
C VAL A 259 8.33 -13.90 7.58
N VAL A 260 7.13 -14.11 7.05
CA VAL A 260 5.91 -13.57 7.67
C VAL A 260 5.70 -14.14 9.07
N ALA A 261 5.84 -15.44 9.25
CA ALA A 261 5.56 -16.12 10.51
C ALA A 261 6.62 -15.90 11.57
N ASN A 262 7.90 -15.84 11.18
CA ASN A 262 9.03 -15.85 12.11
C ASN A 262 9.78 -14.51 12.20
N VAL A 263 9.47 -13.52 11.34
CA VAL A 263 10.08 -12.19 11.39
C VAL A 263 9.00 -11.12 11.50
N TYR A 264 8.17 -10.97 10.49
CA TYR A 264 7.23 -9.86 10.36
C TYR A 264 6.17 -9.80 11.48
N ILE A 265 5.45 -10.89 11.72
CA ILE A 265 4.41 -10.94 12.77
C ILE A 265 5.02 -10.81 14.19
N PRO A 266 6.11 -11.51 14.55
CA PRO A 266 6.77 -11.30 15.82
C PRO A 266 7.22 -9.87 16.05
N ASP A 267 7.81 -9.23 15.06
CA ASP A 267 8.29 -7.83 15.16
C ASP A 267 7.16 -6.84 15.38
N ILE A 268 6.06 -6.95 14.62
CA ILE A 268 4.89 -6.10 14.81
C ILE A 268 4.39 -6.20 16.26
N LYS A 269 4.24 -7.41 16.77
CA LYS A 269 3.77 -7.63 18.15
C LYS A 269 4.75 -7.08 19.19
N ALA A 270 6.03 -7.33 19.00
CA ALA A 270 7.08 -6.85 19.90
C ALA A 270 7.14 -5.32 19.92
N ILE A 271 7.21 -4.67 18.76
CA ILE A 271 7.27 -3.21 18.67
C ILE A 271 5.98 -2.57 19.22
N ALA A 272 4.81 -3.07 18.83
CA ALA A 272 3.53 -2.55 19.30
C ALA A 272 3.40 -2.57 20.84
N SER A 273 4.01 -3.57 21.50
CA SER A 273 3.98 -3.68 22.96
C SER A 273 4.68 -2.52 23.69
N PHE A 274 5.61 -1.83 23.03
CA PHE A 274 6.27 -0.65 23.58
C PHE A 274 5.47 0.65 23.39
N TYR A 275 4.47 0.65 22.51
CA TYR A 275 3.68 1.82 22.13
C TYR A 275 2.17 1.68 22.35
N PRO A 276 1.69 1.14 23.49
CA PRO A 276 0.25 0.93 23.71
C PRO A 276 -0.55 2.25 23.69
N ASP A 277 0.08 3.36 24.05
CA ASP A 277 -0.57 4.67 24.05
C ASP A 277 -0.87 5.20 22.64
N TRP A 278 -0.14 4.76 21.64
CA TRP A 278 -0.31 5.23 20.27
C TRP A 278 -1.62 4.73 19.65
N PHE A 279 -2.18 3.62 20.14
CA PHE A 279 -3.51 3.14 19.72
C PHE A 279 -4.66 4.09 20.08
N LYS A 280 -4.39 5.12 20.88
CA LYS A 280 -5.38 6.17 21.23
C LYS A 280 -5.43 7.31 20.23
N TYR A 281 -4.44 7.41 19.35
CA TYR A 281 -4.32 8.50 18.36
C TYR A 281 -4.80 8.06 16.98
N GLY A 282 -5.19 9.03 16.15
CA GLY A 282 -5.51 8.79 14.75
C GLY A 282 -6.74 7.92 14.54
N LYS A 283 -7.76 8.04 15.39
CA LYS A 283 -8.94 7.20 15.34
C LYS A 283 -9.71 7.35 14.01
N GLY A 284 -9.82 8.57 13.47
CA GLY A 284 -10.45 8.86 12.19
C GLY A 284 -11.76 8.12 11.98
N LEU A 285 -11.94 7.54 10.80
CA LEU A 285 -13.05 6.63 10.47
C LEU A 285 -12.77 5.18 10.86
N ALA A 286 -11.57 4.87 11.36
CA ALA A 286 -11.16 3.52 11.73
C ALA A 286 -12.15 2.90 12.71
N GLY A 287 -12.65 1.72 12.37
CA GLY A 287 -13.64 1.00 13.17
C GLY A 287 -15.06 1.57 13.11
N ILE A 288 -15.32 2.56 12.25
CA ILE A 288 -16.66 3.13 12.07
C ILE A 288 -17.25 2.66 10.74
N ASN A 289 -16.67 3.08 9.61
CA ASN A 289 -17.13 2.71 8.29
C ASN A 289 -15.97 2.03 7.55
N MET A 290 -16.16 0.81 7.10
CA MET A 290 -15.14 0.03 6.41
C MET A 290 -15.71 -0.62 5.16
N MET A 291 -14.93 -0.66 4.08
CA MET A 291 -15.33 -1.31 2.85
C MET A 291 -14.19 -2.16 2.26
N SER A 292 -14.56 -3.33 1.75
CA SER A 292 -13.75 -4.18 0.89
C SER A 292 -14.48 -4.43 -0.42
N TYR A 293 -13.79 -4.20 -1.55
CA TYR A 293 -14.36 -4.53 -2.87
C TYR A 293 -14.19 -6.00 -3.25
N GLY A 294 -13.44 -6.76 -2.44
CA GLY A 294 -13.08 -8.15 -2.70
C GLY A 294 -11.89 -8.31 -3.63
N ASP A 295 -11.17 -9.42 -3.51
CA ASP A 295 -10.04 -9.72 -4.41
C ASP A 295 -9.75 -11.22 -4.50
N PHE A 296 -8.79 -11.57 -5.38
CA PHE A 296 -8.35 -12.93 -5.68
C PHE A 296 -9.51 -13.83 -6.15
N PRO A 297 -10.20 -13.48 -7.26
CA PRO A 297 -11.27 -14.30 -7.81
C PRO A 297 -10.70 -15.63 -8.34
N GLU A 298 -11.32 -16.75 -7.98
CA GLU A 298 -10.99 -18.07 -8.55
C GLU A 298 -11.50 -18.20 -9.98
N ILE A 299 -12.65 -17.58 -10.23
CA ILE A 299 -13.25 -17.46 -11.55
C ILE A 299 -13.08 -16.02 -12.01
N ALA A 300 -12.48 -15.83 -13.18
CA ALA A 300 -12.24 -14.50 -13.73
C ALA A 300 -13.53 -13.69 -13.83
N ASN A 301 -13.47 -12.45 -13.38
CA ASN A 301 -14.59 -11.49 -13.34
C ASN A 301 -15.80 -11.93 -12.50
N ASP A 302 -15.67 -12.97 -11.68
CA ASP A 302 -16.67 -13.34 -10.69
C ASP A 302 -16.22 -12.86 -9.31
N TYR A 303 -16.85 -11.81 -8.81
CA TYR A 303 -16.62 -11.23 -7.49
C TYR A 303 -17.69 -11.62 -6.47
N SER A 304 -18.42 -12.71 -6.73
CA SER A 304 -19.29 -13.31 -5.72
C SER A 304 -18.50 -13.90 -4.56
N ASP A 305 -19.10 -14.01 -3.40
CA ASP A 305 -18.47 -14.62 -2.21
C ASP A 305 -18.01 -16.07 -2.42
N LYS A 306 -18.53 -16.73 -3.45
CA LYS A 306 -18.15 -18.11 -3.82
C LYS A 306 -16.83 -18.18 -4.61
N SER A 307 -16.43 -17.09 -5.21
CA SER A 307 -15.26 -17.03 -6.10
C SER A 307 -14.09 -16.28 -5.48
N ILE A 308 -14.33 -15.28 -4.62
CA ILE A 308 -13.27 -14.41 -4.09
C ILE A 308 -12.68 -14.94 -2.79
N GLN A 309 -11.35 -14.84 -2.67
CA GLN A 309 -10.63 -15.26 -1.45
C GLN A 309 -10.67 -14.16 -0.36
N ILE A 310 -10.66 -12.89 -0.77
CA ILE A 310 -10.87 -11.75 0.13
C ILE A 310 -12.30 -11.26 -0.07
N PRO A 311 -13.18 -11.38 0.94
CA PRO A 311 -14.59 -11.05 0.79
C PRO A 311 -14.86 -9.59 0.46
N ARG A 312 -15.93 -9.36 -0.30
CA ARG A 312 -16.51 -8.04 -0.58
C ARG A 312 -17.55 -7.70 0.48
N GLY A 313 -17.65 -6.43 0.86
CA GLY A 313 -18.69 -5.96 1.79
C GLY A 313 -18.38 -4.59 2.37
N ALA A 314 -19.35 -4.05 3.10
CA ALA A 314 -19.21 -2.80 3.84
C ALA A 314 -19.79 -2.94 5.25
N ILE A 315 -19.19 -2.23 6.20
CA ILE A 315 -19.62 -2.10 7.59
C ILE A 315 -19.82 -0.62 7.87
N LEU A 316 -20.94 -0.26 8.45
CA LEU A 316 -21.26 1.10 8.88
C LEU A 316 -21.33 1.19 10.41
N ASN A 317 -20.97 2.35 10.93
CA ASN A 317 -21.07 2.70 12.34
C ASN A 317 -20.40 1.71 13.31
N GLY A 318 -19.38 1.01 12.84
CA GLY A 318 -18.65 0.01 13.63
C GLY A 318 -19.47 -1.24 13.97
N ASN A 319 -20.60 -1.46 13.30
CA ASN A 319 -21.46 -2.62 13.54
C ASN A 319 -20.91 -3.87 12.84
N LEU A 320 -20.03 -4.60 13.52
CA LEU A 320 -19.43 -5.83 13.00
C LEU A 320 -20.43 -6.96 12.78
N ASN A 321 -21.65 -6.85 13.32
CA ASN A 321 -22.69 -7.85 13.14
C ASN A 321 -23.49 -7.67 11.84
N GLU A 322 -23.24 -6.61 11.10
CA GLU A 322 -23.94 -6.31 9.86
C GLU A 322 -22.93 -5.97 8.76
N VAL A 323 -22.86 -6.80 7.74
CA VAL A 323 -22.03 -6.56 6.56
C VAL A 323 -22.97 -6.38 5.38
N PHE A 324 -22.95 -5.20 4.80
CA PHE A 324 -23.71 -4.86 3.61
C PHE A 324 -23.03 -5.40 2.36
N ASP A 325 -23.83 -5.81 1.39
CA ASP A 325 -23.31 -6.15 0.07
C ASP A 325 -22.88 -4.89 -0.68
N VAL A 326 -21.76 -5.01 -1.39
CA VAL A 326 -21.18 -3.93 -2.19
C VAL A 326 -21.23 -4.32 -3.66
N ASP A 327 -21.92 -3.53 -4.47
CA ASP A 327 -21.85 -3.58 -5.91
C ASP A 327 -21.08 -2.35 -6.43
N THR A 328 -19.87 -2.58 -6.91
CA THR A 328 -19.02 -1.51 -7.43
C THR A 328 -19.45 -1.02 -8.82
N ARG A 329 -20.43 -1.66 -9.46
CA ARG A 329 -21.03 -1.25 -10.75
C ARG A 329 -22.30 -0.43 -10.57
N ASP A 330 -22.82 -0.37 -9.36
CA ASP A 330 -24.02 0.41 -9.06
C ASP A 330 -23.64 1.89 -8.88
N PRO A 331 -24.11 2.78 -9.77
CA PRO A 331 -23.79 4.21 -9.72
C PRO A 331 -24.37 4.92 -8.50
N GLU A 332 -25.35 4.32 -7.82
CA GLU A 332 -25.89 4.88 -6.58
C GLU A 332 -25.06 4.44 -5.35
N GLN A 333 -24.26 3.38 -5.50
CA GLN A 333 -23.39 2.91 -4.40
C GLN A 333 -22.02 3.55 -4.42
N VAL A 334 -21.43 3.79 -5.59
CA VAL A 334 -20.06 4.30 -5.71
C VAL A 334 -20.06 5.61 -6.49
N GLN A 335 -19.68 6.67 -5.83
CA GLN A 335 -19.60 8.01 -6.42
C GLN A 335 -18.30 8.69 -6.04
N GLU A 336 -17.80 9.53 -6.93
CA GLU A 336 -16.66 10.43 -6.70
C GLU A 336 -17.14 11.87 -6.73
N PHE A 337 -16.72 12.67 -5.76
CA PHE A 337 -17.05 14.07 -5.61
C PHE A 337 -15.82 14.94 -5.92
N VAL A 338 -16.06 16.14 -6.41
CA VAL A 338 -14.99 17.09 -6.81
C VAL A 338 -15.08 18.43 -6.08
N ASP A 339 -15.83 18.51 -4.98
CA ASP A 339 -16.02 19.75 -4.21
C ASP A 339 -14.70 20.46 -3.88
N HIS A 340 -13.66 19.69 -3.52
CA HIS A 340 -12.34 20.20 -3.16
C HIS A 340 -11.26 19.84 -4.18
N SER A 341 -11.65 19.24 -5.31
CA SER A 341 -10.71 18.80 -6.34
C SER A 341 -10.63 19.76 -7.51
N TRP A 342 -9.45 19.88 -8.13
CA TRP A 342 -9.25 20.67 -9.33
C TRP A 342 -9.80 19.99 -10.60
N TYR A 343 -10.95 19.32 -10.44
CA TYR A 343 -11.76 18.79 -11.54
C TYR A 343 -13.09 19.52 -11.61
N LYS A 344 -13.73 19.45 -12.78
CA LYS A 344 -14.99 20.11 -13.05
C LYS A 344 -16.06 19.08 -13.41
N TYR A 345 -17.14 19.08 -12.64
CA TYR A 345 -18.37 18.36 -12.96
C TYR A 345 -19.46 19.33 -13.41
N PRO A 346 -20.46 18.85 -14.20
CA PRO A 346 -21.58 19.68 -14.63
C PRO A 346 -22.36 20.27 -13.46
N GLU A 347 -22.57 19.48 -12.41
CA GLU A 347 -23.19 19.86 -11.13
C GLU A 347 -22.11 19.65 -10.04
N ALA A 348 -21.67 20.76 -9.43
CA ALA A 348 -20.50 20.74 -8.54
C ALA A 348 -20.71 19.91 -7.27
N ASP A 349 -21.93 19.84 -6.77
CA ASP A 349 -22.32 19.16 -5.53
C ASP A 349 -22.81 17.72 -5.75
N LYS A 350 -22.78 17.23 -7.01
CA LYS A 350 -23.24 15.89 -7.36
C LYS A 350 -22.08 14.96 -7.66
N GLY A 351 -22.02 13.86 -6.92
CA GLY A 351 -21.08 12.77 -7.20
C GLY A 351 -21.41 12.06 -8.51
N LEU A 352 -20.40 11.57 -9.21
CA LEU A 352 -20.54 10.76 -10.40
C LEU A 352 -19.87 9.40 -10.20
N HIS A 353 -20.50 8.34 -10.72
CA HIS A 353 -19.85 7.04 -10.81
C HIS A 353 -18.63 7.14 -11.73
N PRO A 354 -17.52 6.41 -11.47
CA PRO A 354 -16.33 6.42 -12.34
C PRO A 354 -16.60 6.11 -13.81
N TRP A 355 -17.69 5.40 -14.16
CA TRP A 355 -18.11 5.18 -15.55
C TRP A 355 -18.56 6.46 -16.26
N ASP A 356 -19.19 7.34 -15.52
CA ASP A 356 -19.63 8.67 -16.01
C ASP A 356 -18.51 9.69 -15.86
N GLY A 357 -17.33 9.21 -15.43
CA GLY A 357 -16.20 9.97 -14.97
C GLY A 357 -15.76 11.07 -15.94
N ILE A 358 -16.03 12.28 -15.56
CA ILE A 358 -15.49 13.47 -16.21
C ILE A 358 -14.15 13.75 -15.56
N THR A 359 -13.11 13.87 -16.40
CA THR A 359 -11.74 14.15 -15.98
C THR A 359 -11.24 15.50 -16.50
N ASP A 360 -12.17 16.44 -16.68
CA ASP A 360 -11.83 17.78 -17.11
C ASP A 360 -11.22 18.55 -15.94
N GLN A 361 -10.01 19.06 -16.17
CA GLN A 361 -9.30 19.83 -15.16
C GLN A 361 -9.94 21.22 -15.04
N HIS A 362 -10.01 21.68 -13.81
CA HIS A 362 -10.33 23.04 -13.48
C HIS A 362 -9.27 23.58 -12.53
N TYR A 363 -8.10 23.87 -13.07
CA TYR A 363 -7.01 24.48 -12.32
C TYR A 363 -6.77 25.87 -12.87
N GLU A 364 -7.03 26.86 -12.04
CA GLU A 364 -6.71 28.26 -12.33
C GLU A 364 -5.59 28.70 -11.40
N LEU A 365 -4.58 29.32 -11.95
CA LEU A 365 -3.56 29.97 -11.12
C LEU A 365 -4.24 31.06 -10.29
N PRO A 366 -3.82 31.25 -9.03
CA PRO A 366 -4.31 32.35 -8.21
C PRO A 366 -4.20 33.67 -8.95
N PRO A 367 -5.17 34.58 -8.86
CA PRO A 367 -5.11 35.87 -9.50
C PRO A 367 -3.80 36.62 -9.17
N GLY A 368 -3.07 37.04 -10.21
CA GLY A 368 -1.79 37.73 -10.09
C GLY A 368 -0.57 36.80 -9.94
N SER A 369 -0.74 35.45 -9.98
CA SER A 369 0.36 34.52 -10.06
C SER A 369 0.89 34.43 -11.49
N ASP A 370 2.20 34.50 -11.65
CA ASP A 370 2.89 34.27 -12.93
C ASP A 370 3.33 32.79 -13.09
N GLY A 371 2.93 31.94 -12.17
CA GLY A 371 3.34 30.53 -12.14
C GLY A 371 4.72 30.27 -11.53
N THR A 372 5.43 31.30 -11.10
CA THR A 372 6.75 31.18 -10.46
C THR A 372 6.68 31.23 -8.95
N GLU A 373 5.51 31.51 -8.36
CA GLU A 373 5.31 31.59 -6.92
C GLU A 373 5.46 30.22 -6.24
N THR A 374 6.40 30.14 -5.35
CA THR A 374 6.62 28.96 -4.50
C THR A 374 5.68 28.90 -3.28
N LYS A 375 4.95 29.99 -3.01
CA LYS A 375 3.95 30.09 -1.95
C LYS A 375 2.55 29.97 -2.56
N PHE A 376 2.11 28.77 -2.71
CA PHE A 376 0.71 28.52 -3.10
C PHE A 376 -0.22 28.99 -1.99
N ASN A 377 -1.19 29.84 -2.34
CA ASN A 377 -2.35 30.03 -1.48
C ASN A 377 -3.27 28.82 -1.67
N TRP A 378 -3.13 27.87 -0.77
CA TRP A 378 -3.68 26.51 -0.89
C TRP A 378 -5.20 26.44 -0.73
N LEU A 379 -5.82 27.51 -0.31
CA LEU A 379 -7.24 27.71 -0.40
C LEU A 379 -7.48 28.61 -1.58
N ALA A 380 -7.67 28.01 -2.74
CA ALA A 380 -8.25 28.74 -3.85
C ALA A 380 -9.58 29.37 -3.38
N PRO A 381 -9.96 30.54 -3.93
CA PRO A 381 -11.22 31.19 -3.54
C PRO A 381 -12.46 30.30 -3.69
N ASP A 382 -12.37 29.27 -4.54
CA ASP A 382 -13.43 28.28 -4.78
C ASP A 382 -13.35 27.05 -3.83
N GLY A 383 -12.46 27.05 -2.86
CA GLY A 383 -12.30 25.94 -1.89
C GLY A 383 -11.62 24.69 -2.42
N LYS A 384 -11.03 24.74 -3.64
CA LYS A 384 -10.34 23.60 -4.24
C LYS A 384 -8.87 23.56 -3.82
N TYR A 385 -8.37 22.39 -3.42
CA TYR A 385 -7.01 22.26 -2.91
C TYR A 385 -6.30 20.94 -3.24
N SER A 386 -6.92 20.07 -4.04
CA SER A 386 -6.36 18.72 -4.28
C SER A 386 -6.59 18.23 -5.70
N TRP A 387 -5.71 17.36 -6.21
CA TRP A 387 -5.95 16.55 -7.40
C TRP A 387 -6.68 15.23 -7.09
N ILE A 388 -7.02 14.97 -5.83
CA ILE A 388 -7.74 13.77 -5.41
C ILE A 388 -9.23 14.07 -5.44
N LYS A 389 -10.00 13.22 -6.13
CA LYS A 389 -11.44 13.17 -6.00
C LYS A 389 -11.81 12.47 -4.69
N SER A 390 -12.97 12.78 -4.14
CA SER A 390 -13.45 12.24 -2.86
C SER A 390 -14.47 11.12 -3.10
N PRO A 391 -14.06 9.84 -3.03
CA PRO A 391 -15.00 8.74 -3.23
C PRO A 391 -15.92 8.55 -2.01
N ARG A 392 -17.15 8.10 -2.28
CA ARG A 392 -18.14 7.73 -1.28
C ARG A 392 -18.81 6.42 -1.65
N TRP A 393 -19.20 5.67 -0.65
CA TRP A 393 -20.10 4.53 -0.80
C TRP A 393 -21.44 4.87 -0.13
N ARG A 394 -22.52 4.98 -0.93
CA ARG A 394 -23.83 5.46 -0.46
C ARG A 394 -23.71 6.71 0.42
N ASP A 395 -23.01 7.72 -0.08
CA ASP A 395 -22.67 8.98 0.58
C ASP A 395 -21.81 8.88 1.84
N HIS A 396 -21.42 7.69 2.25
CA HIS A 396 -20.54 7.50 3.41
C HIS A 396 -19.05 7.56 3.02
N MET A 397 -18.26 8.23 3.86
CA MET A 397 -16.82 8.10 3.86
C MET A 397 -16.45 6.71 4.38
N MET A 398 -15.61 5.98 3.64
CA MET A 398 -15.22 4.61 3.97
C MET A 398 -13.72 4.50 4.16
N GLU A 399 -13.31 3.78 5.18
CA GLU A 399 -11.95 3.29 5.29
C GLU A 399 -11.80 2.04 4.40
N VAL A 400 -10.78 2.03 3.55
CA VAL A 400 -10.45 0.93 2.65
C VAL A 400 -9.01 0.47 2.90
N GLY A 401 -8.69 -0.73 2.48
CA GLY A 401 -7.33 -1.26 2.60
C GLY A 401 -7.23 -2.52 3.47
N PRO A 402 -6.01 -2.86 3.94
CA PRO A 402 -5.76 -4.14 4.60
C PRO A 402 -6.62 -4.40 5.83
N LEU A 403 -6.79 -3.40 6.70
CA LEU A 403 -7.61 -3.53 7.90
C LEU A 403 -9.08 -3.83 7.54
N ALA A 404 -9.65 -3.02 6.67
CA ALA A 404 -11.05 -3.18 6.24
C ALA A 404 -11.29 -4.55 5.61
N ARG A 405 -10.38 -5.02 4.73
CA ARG A 405 -10.46 -6.35 4.11
C ARG A 405 -10.51 -7.46 5.15
N MET A 406 -9.66 -7.41 6.17
CA MET A 406 -9.59 -8.45 7.20
C MET A 406 -10.79 -8.40 8.13
N VAL A 407 -11.25 -7.21 8.55
CA VAL A 407 -12.42 -7.05 9.42
C VAL A 407 -13.69 -7.57 8.73
N ILE A 408 -13.90 -7.22 7.47
CA ILE A 408 -15.04 -7.71 6.68
C ILE A 408 -14.93 -9.22 6.46
N GLY A 409 -13.72 -9.74 6.19
CA GLY A 409 -13.48 -11.16 6.07
C GLY A 409 -13.86 -11.94 7.33
N ILE A 410 -13.44 -11.47 8.49
CA ILE A 410 -13.79 -12.08 9.79
C ILE A 410 -15.32 -12.02 10.01
N GLY A 411 -15.95 -10.88 9.73
CA GLY A 411 -17.39 -10.71 9.85
C GLY A 411 -18.21 -11.68 8.99
N LYS A 412 -17.76 -11.94 7.75
CA LYS A 412 -18.42 -12.91 6.86
C LYS A 412 -18.16 -14.35 7.24
N ILE A 413 -16.93 -14.72 7.60
CA ILE A 413 -16.56 -16.08 8.03
C ILE A 413 -17.29 -16.43 9.32
N GLY A 414 -17.36 -15.51 10.29
CA GLY A 414 -18.06 -15.72 11.55
C GLY A 414 -19.55 -16.04 11.37
N ARG A 415 -20.19 -15.55 10.32
CA ARG A 415 -21.61 -15.85 10.00
C ARG A 415 -21.78 -17.20 9.31
N ALA A 416 -20.80 -17.66 8.56
CA ALA A 416 -20.88 -18.96 7.89
C ALA A 416 -20.84 -20.15 8.86
N HIS A 417 -20.44 -19.91 10.11
CA HIS A 417 -20.34 -20.92 11.17
C HIS A 417 -21.42 -20.79 12.27
N VAL A 418 -22.35 -19.87 12.11
CA VAL A 418 -23.55 -19.70 12.96
C VAL A 418 -24.80 -20.11 12.18
#